data_f5a19cbbb2e5f86f7a4d7499edc00430
#
_entry.id   f5a19cbbb2e5f86f7a4d7499edc00430
#
_cell.length_a   1.000
_cell.length_b   1.000
_cell.length_c   1.000
_cell.angle_alpha   90.00
_cell.angle_beta   90.00
_cell.angle_gamma   90.00
#
_symmetry.space_group_name_H-M   'P 1'
#
loop_
_entity.id
_entity.type
_entity.pdbx_description
1 polymer ?
#
loop_
_entity_poly.entity_id
_entity_poly.type
_entity_poly.pdbx_seq_one_letter_code
_entity_poly.pdbx_strand_id
1 'polypeptide(L)'
;MRNQEPYPDEMFEEAERREKLNAGFKQDENGNWYRPTLQELTRNERIELAEKEIAYMVMGGQDGREYANSIAFILQVLDSLRDE
;
A
#
# COMPACT_ATOMS: atom_id res chain seq x y z
N MET A 1 4.90 -18.40 33.64
CA MET A 1 4.51 -18.37 33.19
C MET A 1 4.27 -17.96 32.43
N ARG A 2 4.02 -18.08 31.84
CA ARG A 2 3.66 -17.88 31.06
C ARG A 2 3.20 -17.11 30.57
N ASN A 3 3.52 -16.81 30.33
CA ASN A 3 3.03 -16.00 29.84
C ASN A 3 2.15 -15.96 29.18
N GLN A 4 1.75 -15.54 29.14
CA GLN A 4 0.81 -15.53 28.45
C GLN A 4 0.67 -14.40 27.66
N GLU A 5 1.13 -14.40 26.49
CA GLU A 5 0.96 -13.38 25.57
C GLU A 5 -0.48 -13.29 25.16
N PRO A 6 -1.09 -12.12 25.09
CA PRO A 6 -2.47 -12.01 24.67
C PRO A 6 -2.71 -12.46 23.25
N TYR A 7 -1.65 -12.45 22.40
CA TYR A 7 -1.80 -12.86 21.01
C TYR A 7 -0.75 -13.87 20.66
N PRO A 8 -1.10 -14.94 19.93
CA PRO A 8 -0.10 -15.83 19.40
C PRO A 8 0.72 -15.12 18.33
N ASP A 9 1.94 -15.59 18.14
CA ASP A 9 2.82 -15.01 17.12
C ASP A 9 2.18 -15.06 15.74
N GLU A 10 1.40 -16.09 15.48
CA GLU A 10 0.75 -16.25 14.19
C GLU A 10 -0.21 -15.11 13.88
N MET A 11 -0.90 -14.61 14.89
CA MET A 11 -1.81 -13.49 14.68
C MET A 11 -1.07 -12.21 14.37
N PHE A 12 0.08 -12.01 14.99
CA PHE A 12 0.92 -10.87 14.70
C PHE A 12 1.42 -10.92 13.27
N GLU A 13 1.85 -12.09 12.83
CA GLU A 13 2.35 -12.24 11.48
C GLU A 13 1.26 -11.98 10.45
N GLU A 14 0.06 -12.47 10.72
CA GLU A 14 -1.07 -12.22 9.84
C GLU A 14 -1.43 -10.75 9.76
N ALA A 15 -1.44 -10.08 10.91
CA ALA A 15 -1.76 -8.67 10.94
C ALA A 15 -0.71 -7.85 10.18
N GLU A 16 0.57 -8.18 10.37
CA GLU A 16 1.64 -7.52 9.65
C GLU A 16 1.53 -7.73 8.15
N ARG A 17 1.25 -8.96 7.76
CA ARG A 17 1.10 -9.29 6.35
C ARG A 17 -0.04 -8.50 5.73
N ARG A 18 -1.17 -8.46 6.41
CA ARG A 18 -2.33 -7.72 5.92
C ARG A 18 -2.02 -6.23 5.78
N GLU A 19 -1.34 -5.69 6.78
CA GLU A 19 -0.96 -4.29 6.75
C GLU A 19 -0.06 -3.98 5.59
N LYS A 20 0.94 -4.83 5.35
CA LYS A 20 1.87 -4.62 4.23
C LYS A 20 1.19 -4.77 2.89
N LEU A 21 0.31 -5.75 2.75
CA LEU A 21 -0.45 -5.91 1.51
C LEU A 21 -1.34 -4.71 1.25
N ASN A 22 -1.96 -4.17 2.30
CA ASN A 22 -2.79 -2.98 2.16
C ASN A 22 -1.96 -1.76 1.80
N ALA A 23 -0.70 -1.71 2.21
CA ALA A 23 0.19 -0.61 1.88
C ALA A 23 0.81 -0.74 0.50
N GLY A 24 0.52 -1.83 -0.21
CA GLY A 24 1.02 -2.02 -1.56
C GLY A 24 2.29 -2.84 -1.67
N PHE A 25 2.74 -3.43 -0.58
CA PHE A 25 3.91 -4.30 -0.62
C PHE A 25 3.53 -5.69 -1.14
N LYS A 26 4.49 -6.35 -1.74
CA LYS A 26 4.35 -7.74 -2.18
C LYS A 26 5.47 -8.57 -1.60
N GLN A 27 5.27 -9.87 -1.54
CA GLN A 27 6.24 -10.80 -0.98
C GLN A 27 6.79 -11.68 -2.10
N ASP A 28 8.12 -11.82 -2.14
CA ASP A 28 8.74 -12.66 -3.15
C ASP A 28 8.80 -14.11 -2.71
N GLU A 29 9.42 -14.96 -3.52
CA GLU A 29 9.53 -16.39 -3.26
C GLU A 29 10.26 -16.70 -1.96
N ASN A 30 11.17 -15.85 -1.56
CA ASN A 30 11.96 -16.03 -0.36
C ASN A 30 11.30 -15.46 0.89
N GLY A 31 10.12 -14.87 0.72
CA GLY A 31 9.41 -14.27 1.84
C GLY A 31 9.80 -12.84 2.13
N ASN A 32 10.63 -12.25 1.29
CA ASN A 32 11.02 -10.85 1.49
C ASN A 32 9.97 -9.90 0.96
N TRP A 33 9.71 -8.85 1.73
CA TRP A 33 8.74 -7.84 1.32
C TRP A 33 9.42 -6.79 0.45
N TYR A 34 8.74 -6.39 -0.60
CA TYR A 34 9.25 -5.35 -1.48
C TYR A 34 8.07 -4.53 -1.99
N ARG A 35 8.38 -3.32 -2.45
CA ARG A 35 7.37 -2.43 -3.00
C ARG A 35 7.50 -2.45 -4.52
N PRO A 36 6.51 -3.01 -5.21
CA PRO A 36 6.60 -3.10 -6.66
C PRO A 36 6.48 -1.72 -7.31
N THR A 37 7.09 -1.58 -8.46
CA THR A 37 6.91 -0.37 -9.26
C THR A 37 5.54 -0.42 -9.91
N LEU A 38 5.10 0.72 -10.43
CA LEU A 38 3.80 0.77 -11.11
C LEU A 38 3.74 -0.19 -12.28
N GLN A 39 4.87 -0.40 -12.94
CA GLN A 39 4.90 -1.30 -14.09
C GLN A 39 4.74 -2.76 -13.71
N GLU A 40 5.07 -3.11 -12.48
CA GLU A 40 4.94 -4.47 -11.99
C GLU A 40 3.54 -4.77 -11.48
N LEU A 41 2.72 -3.75 -11.32
CA LEU A 41 1.36 -3.90 -10.81
C LEU A 41 0.38 -4.07 -11.96
N THR A 42 -0.69 -4.81 -11.70
CA THR A 42 -1.76 -4.94 -12.67
C THR A 42 -2.52 -3.61 -12.76
N ARG A 43 -3.32 -3.48 -13.81
CA ARG A 43 -4.16 -2.30 -13.98
C ARG A 43 -5.07 -2.08 -12.78
N ASN A 44 -5.71 -3.13 -12.29
CA ASN A 44 -6.61 -3.02 -11.15
C ASN A 44 -5.87 -2.61 -9.89
N GLU A 45 -4.66 -3.12 -9.68
CA GLU A 45 -3.86 -2.75 -8.53
C GLU A 45 -3.49 -1.28 -8.55
N ARG A 46 -3.15 -0.76 -9.73
CA ARG A 46 -2.83 0.65 -9.87
C ARG A 46 -4.05 1.53 -9.58
N ILE A 47 -5.20 1.12 -10.08
CA ILE A 47 -6.43 1.86 -9.82
C ILE A 47 -6.74 1.88 -8.34
N GLU A 48 -6.59 0.74 -7.67
CA GLU A 48 -6.81 0.67 -6.23
C GLU A 48 -5.88 1.59 -5.45
N LEU A 49 -4.62 1.66 -5.85
CA LEU A 49 -3.68 2.55 -5.19
C LEU A 49 -4.09 4.00 -5.34
N ALA A 50 -4.53 4.38 -6.54
CA ALA A 50 -5.00 5.74 -6.76
C ALA A 50 -6.23 6.04 -5.93
N GLU A 51 -7.14 5.09 -5.84
CA GLU A 51 -8.34 5.26 -5.03
C GLU A 51 -8.03 5.43 -3.55
N LYS A 52 -7.08 4.65 -3.05
CA LYS A 52 -6.66 4.77 -1.67
C LYS A 52 -6.02 6.13 -1.40
N GLU A 53 -5.24 6.60 -2.34
CA GLU A 53 -4.60 7.90 -2.19
C GLU A 53 -5.63 9.01 -2.18
N ILE A 54 -6.63 8.93 -3.04
CA ILE A 54 -7.71 9.90 -3.08
C ILE A 54 -8.48 9.89 -1.76
N ALA A 55 -8.79 8.70 -1.25
CA ALA A 55 -9.49 8.57 0.02
C ALA A 55 -8.70 9.20 1.15
N TYR A 56 -7.39 9.01 1.15
CA TYR A 56 -6.52 9.61 2.14
C TYR A 56 -6.56 11.14 2.07
N MET A 57 -6.56 11.70 0.87
CA MET A 57 -6.66 13.13 0.68
C MET A 57 -8.00 13.68 1.18
N VAL A 58 -9.08 12.94 0.93
CA VAL A 58 -10.42 13.36 1.34
C VAL A 58 -10.54 13.37 2.87
N MET A 59 -9.85 12.45 3.54
CA MET A 59 -9.88 12.40 4.99
C MET A 59 -9.25 13.63 5.64
N GLY A 60 -8.37 14.31 4.92
CA GLY A 60 -7.74 15.53 5.43
C GLY A 60 -6.58 15.26 6.35
N GLY A 61 -6.10 16.32 7.00
CA GLY A 61 -4.97 16.20 7.91
C GLY A 61 -3.62 16.24 7.24
N GLN A 62 -3.58 16.45 5.94
CA GLN A 62 -2.33 16.55 5.20
C GLN A 62 -1.92 18.02 5.08
N ASP A 63 -0.61 18.24 5.03
CA ASP A 63 -0.13 19.59 4.72
C ASP A 63 0.00 19.74 3.20
N GLY A 64 0.37 20.94 2.75
CA GLY A 64 0.44 21.22 1.32
C GLY A 64 1.41 20.33 0.57
N ARG A 65 2.53 19.96 1.21
CA ARG A 65 3.51 19.09 0.59
C ARG A 65 2.95 17.69 0.39
N GLU A 66 2.23 17.19 1.38
CA GLU A 66 1.63 15.87 1.28
C GLU A 66 0.57 15.83 0.19
N TYR A 67 -0.23 16.88 0.07
CA TYR A 67 -1.19 16.99 -1.02
C TYR A 67 -0.50 16.96 -2.37
N ALA A 68 0.58 17.71 -2.50
CA ALA A 68 1.32 17.75 -3.75
C ALA A 68 1.88 16.38 -4.11
N ASN A 69 2.41 15.67 -3.12
CA ASN A 69 2.93 14.33 -3.34
C ASN A 69 1.83 13.35 -3.73
N SER A 70 0.67 13.45 -3.09
CA SER A 70 -0.45 12.57 -3.41
C SER A 70 -0.95 12.82 -4.83
N ILE A 71 -1.06 14.09 -5.21
CA ILE A 71 -1.49 14.44 -6.56
C ILE A 71 -0.50 13.92 -7.59
N ALA A 72 0.80 14.10 -7.32
CA ALA A 72 1.84 13.62 -8.22
C ALA A 72 1.77 12.10 -8.40
N PHE A 73 1.53 11.38 -7.30
CA PHE A 73 1.40 9.94 -7.36
C PHE A 73 0.20 9.52 -8.21
N ILE A 74 -0.95 10.17 -7.99
CA ILE A 74 -2.17 9.86 -8.75
C ILE A 74 -1.94 10.12 -10.22
N LEU A 75 -1.28 11.22 -10.56
CA LEU A 75 -0.97 11.53 -11.96
C LEU A 75 -0.05 10.49 -12.57
N GLN A 76 0.91 9.99 -11.81
CA GLN A 76 1.79 8.92 -12.30
C GLN A 76 0.99 7.66 -12.60
N VAL A 77 0.06 7.31 -11.72
CA VAL A 77 -0.78 6.14 -11.94
C VAL A 77 -1.61 6.30 -13.20
N LEU A 78 -2.26 7.45 -13.35
CA LEU A 78 -3.09 7.72 -14.53
C LEU A 78 -2.26 7.67 -15.81
N ASP A 79 -1.05 8.23 -15.76
CA ASP A 79 -0.17 8.20 -16.90
C ASP A 79 0.23 6.78 -17.27
N SER A 80 0.51 5.95 -16.27
CA SER A 80 0.86 4.56 -16.52
C SER A 80 -0.29 3.77 -17.11
N LEU A 81 -1.53 4.13 -16.79
CA LEU A 81 -2.72 3.45 -17.32
C LEU A 81 -3.00 3.87 -18.76
N ARG A 82 -2.55 5.06 -19.13
CA ARG A 82 -2.78 5.57 -20.46
C ARG A 82 -2.06 4.78 -21.53
N ASP A 83 -0.96 4.15 -21.15
CA ASP A 83 -0.14 3.37 -22.09
C ASP A 83 -0.66 1.96 -22.31
N GLU A 84 -1.74 1.59 -21.67
CA GLU A 84 -2.28 0.22 -21.80
C GLU A 84 -3.45 0.13 -22.79
#